data_1a79cb8b9258694006848e60dddee2ed
#
_entry.id   1a79cb8b9258694006848e60dddee2ed
#
_cell.length_a   1.000
_cell.length_b   1.000
_cell.length_c   1.000
_cell.angle_alpha   90.00
_cell.angle_beta   90.00
_cell.angle_gamma   90.00
#
_symmetry.space_group_name_H-M   'P 1'
#
loop_
_entity.id
_entity.type
_entity.pdbx_description
1 polymer ?
#
loop_
_entity_poly.entity_id
_entity_poly.type
_entity_poly.pdbx_seq_one_letter_code
_entity_poly.pdbx_strand_id
1 'polypeptide(L)'
;MGLGVAGVGMSVMHDAIHGSFSGIPLVNKIFGSSLYLLGGNVYNWEIQHNNLHHTYTNIHHMDEDITGKFLLRLNNDEKLKSVHRYQHLYAFFLYGLMTFSFLWKDFKEIPLYNKLAKSGIVPKYPKKEFVILIFTKIAYVIFICMLPLYVLDISFWQWFLGFFTMHLIAGIILSTVFQLAHVVEGAEQPIRNDEGNIENEWAIHQLNTTANFAGKNKFLSWYIGGLDYQVEHHLFPRISHIHYPAMSSIVKKTAEDFGLSYNNKSSFVQGLRSHVIMLYNLGHGVA
;
A
#
# COMPACT_ATOMS: atom_id res chain seq x y z
N MET A 1 19.88 4.82 2.43
CA MET A 1 19.13 3.60 2.85
C MET A 1 17.62 3.77 2.62
N GLY A 2 16.92 4.78 3.15
CA GLY A 2 15.46 4.92 3.01
C GLY A 2 14.94 4.86 1.57
N LEU A 3 15.62 5.52 0.61
CA LEU A 3 15.30 5.42 -0.82
C LEU A 3 15.43 3.98 -1.34
N GLY A 4 16.51 3.25 -0.97
CA GLY A 4 16.70 1.87 -1.39
C GLY A 4 15.63 0.94 -0.80
N VAL A 5 15.28 1.15 0.48
CA VAL A 5 14.21 0.41 1.17
C VAL A 5 12.86 0.61 0.43
N ALA A 6 12.49 1.85 0.12
CA ALA A 6 11.25 2.15 -0.61
C ALA A 6 11.27 1.55 -2.03
N GLY A 7 12.37 1.73 -2.77
CA GLY A 7 12.49 1.20 -4.14
C GLY A 7 12.39 -0.33 -4.18
N VAL A 8 13.14 -1.05 -3.31
CA VAL A 8 13.04 -2.52 -3.22
C VAL A 8 11.63 -2.96 -2.79
N GLY A 9 11.01 -2.23 -1.85
CA GLY A 9 9.65 -2.51 -1.41
C GLY A 9 8.63 -2.44 -2.55
N MET A 10 8.73 -1.43 -3.42
CA MET A 10 7.78 -1.22 -4.52
C MET A 10 8.11 -2.05 -5.77
N SER A 11 9.37 -2.07 -6.22
CA SER A 11 9.72 -2.65 -7.52
C SER A 11 10.11 -4.12 -7.48
N VAL A 12 10.51 -4.65 -6.32
CA VAL A 12 10.98 -6.04 -6.19
C VAL A 12 10.06 -6.85 -5.28
N MET A 13 9.91 -6.42 -4.04
CA MET A 13 9.12 -7.13 -3.03
C MET A 13 7.65 -7.24 -3.44
N HIS A 14 7.06 -6.12 -3.88
CA HIS A 14 5.66 -6.03 -4.26
C HIS A 14 5.32 -6.98 -5.43
N ASP A 15 6.06 -6.91 -6.54
CA ASP A 15 5.88 -7.84 -7.66
C ASP A 15 6.12 -9.29 -7.24
N ALA A 16 7.13 -9.53 -6.42
CA ALA A 16 7.47 -10.89 -5.99
C ALA A 16 6.35 -11.51 -5.13
N ILE A 17 5.73 -10.76 -4.24
CA ILE A 17 4.61 -11.27 -3.42
C ILE A 17 3.34 -11.44 -4.27
N HIS A 18 3.13 -10.63 -5.32
CA HIS A 18 2.08 -10.88 -6.31
C HIS A 18 2.38 -12.08 -7.23
N GLY A 19 3.61 -12.61 -7.20
CA GLY A 19 4.04 -13.70 -8.09
C GLY A 19 4.34 -13.24 -9.52
N SER A 20 4.50 -11.94 -9.75
CA SER A 20 4.71 -11.33 -11.07
C SER A 20 6.17 -10.98 -11.37
N PHE A 21 7.08 -11.07 -10.37
CA PHE A 21 8.50 -10.77 -10.55
C PHE A 21 9.23 -11.81 -11.41
N SER A 22 8.87 -13.09 -11.27
CA SER A 22 9.49 -14.20 -12.02
C SER A 22 8.50 -15.33 -12.30
N GLY A 23 8.68 -16.04 -13.42
CA GLY A 23 7.98 -17.29 -13.69
C GLY A 23 8.37 -18.45 -12.76
N ILE A 24 9.39 -18.29 -11.92
CA ILE A 24 9.88 -19.30 -10.98
C ILE A 24 9.38 -18.97 -9.56
N PRO A 25 8.46 -19.78 -8.98
CA PRO A 25 7.87 -19.48 -7.67
C PRO A 25 8.89 -19.30 -6.53
N LEU A 26 10.00 -20.07 -6.57
CA LEU A 26 11.06 -19.95 -5.55
C LEU A 26 11.74 -18.57 -5.61
N VAL A 27 11.93 -18.02 -6.80
CA VAL A 27 12.50 -16.67 -6.98
C VAL A 27 11.58 -15.64 -6.37
N ASN A 28 10.28 -15.70 -6.67
CA ASN A 28 9.28 -14.82 -6.07
C ASN A 28 9.28 -14.92 -4.53
N LYS A 29 9.37 -16.13 -3.99
CA LYS A 29 9.44 -16.33 -2.53
C LYS A 29 10.70 -15.69 -1.92
N ILE A 30 11.86 -15.84 -2.55
CA ILE A 30 13.12 -15.26 -2.07
C ILE A 30 13.04 -13.72 -2.09
N PHE A 31 12.65 -13.13 -3.21
CA PHE A 31 12.58 -11.67 -3.33
C PHE A 31 11.42 -11.07 -2.53
N GLY A 32 10.28 -11.75 -2.42
CA GLY A 32 9.17 -11.35 -1.54
C GLY A 32 9.57 -11.32 -0.06
N SER A 33 10.49 -12.22 0.37
CA SER A 33 10.98 -12.21 1.76
C SER A 33 11.84 -10.99 2.11
N SER A 34 12.20 -10.12 1.15
CA SER A 34 12.80 -8.82 1.44
C SER A 34 11.90 -7.91 2.30
N LEU A 35 10.60 -8.17 2.37
CA LEU A 35 9.68 -7.50 3.30
C LEU A 35 10.10 -7.68 4.78
N TYR A 36 10.71 -8.79 5.14
CA TYR A 36 11.23 -8.99 6.50
C TYR A 36 12.33 -8.00 6.87
N LEU A 37 13.11 -7.54 5.87
CA LEU A 37 14.15 -6.50 6.07
C LEU A 37 13.52 -5.10 6.24
N LEU A 38 12.27 -4.92 5.87
CA LEU A 38 11.48 -3.71 6.11
C LEU A 38 10.75 -3.76 7.45
N GLY A 39 10.85 -4.87 8.16
CA GLY A 39 10.15 -5.12 9.42
C GLY A 39 8.70 -5.59 9.26
N GLY A 40 8.21 -5.83 8.04
CA GLY A 40 6.89 -6.38 7.76
C GLY A 40 6.88 -7.91 7.75
N ASN A 41 5.69 -8.51 7.69
CA ASN A 41 5.48 -9.95 7.55
C ASN A 41 4.80 -10.28 6.21
N VAL A 42 5.38 -11.22 5.46
CA VAL A 42 4.90 -11.58 4.10
C VAL A 42 3.46 -12.10 4.14
N TYR A 43 3.15 -13.03 5.05
CA TYR A 43 1.80 -13.62 5.11
C TYR A 43 0.72 -12.61 5.51
N ASN A 44 1.03 -11.71 6.45
CA ASN A 44 0.12 -10.63 6.82
C ASN A 44 -0.10 -9.67 5.64
N TRP A 45 0.98 -9.36 4.92
CA TRP A 45 0.90 -8.51 3.75
C TRP A 45 0.08 -9.16 2.62
N GLU A 46 0.22 -10.47 2.38
CA GLU A 46 -0.62 -11.22 1.44
C GLU A 46 -2.11 -11.13 1.82
N ILE A 47 -2.44 -11.23 3.11
CA ILE A 47 -3.83 -11.07 3.55
C ILE A 47 -4.29 -9.63 3.33
N GLN A 48 -3.53 -8.65 3.83
CA GLN A 48 -3.89 -7.24 3.75
C GLN A 48 -3.98 -6.77 2.31
N HIS A 49 -2.93 -7.01 1.52
CA HIS A 49 -2.79 -6.42 0.19
C HIS A 49 -3.43 -7.29 -0.89
N ASN A 50 -3.01 -8.56 -1.03
CA ASN A 50 -3.52 -9.39 -2.13
C ASN A 50 -4.98 -9.81 -1.94
N ASN A 51 -5.40 -10.08 -0.69
CA ASN A 51 -6.76 -10.59 -0.46
C ASN A 51 -7.75 -9.45 -0.15
N LEU A 52 -7.42 -8.54 0.77
CA LEU A 52 -8.37 -7.51 1.19
C LEU A 52 -8.32 -6.29 0.27
N HIS A 53 -7.17 -5.67 0.08
CA HIS A 53 -7.04 -4.45 -0.72
C HIS A 53 -7.44 -4.68 -2.19
N HIS A 54 -6.88 -5.68 -2.88
CA HIS A 54 -7.23 -5.98 -4.28
C HIS A 54 -8.65 -6.51 -4.50
N THR A 55 -9.32 -6.99 -3.46
CA THR A 55 -10.73 -7.42 -3.57
C THR A 55 -11.68 -6.28 -3.21
N TYR A 56 -11.35 -5.51 -2.18
CA TYR A 56 -12.22 -4.51 -1.55
C TYR A 56 -11.61 -3.12 -1.58
N THR A 57 -10.93 -2.77 -2.66
CA THR A 57 -10.26 -1.47 -2.83
C THR A 57 -11.20 -0.32 -2.49
N ASN A 58 -10.75 0.58 -1.63
CA ASN A 58 -11.52 1.74 -1.14
C ASN A 58 -12.82 1.39 -0.39
N ILE A 59 -13.01 0.16 0.07
CA ILE A 59 -14.15 -0.21 0.92
C ILE A 59 -13.78 -0.05 2.40
N HIS A 60 -14.45 0.85 3.09
CA HIS A 60 -14.22 1.10 4.51
C HIS A 60 -14.36 -0.18 5.35
N HIS A 61 -13.51 -0.36 6.36
CA HIS A 61 -13.37 -1.55 7.21
C HIS A 61 -12.87 -2.84 6.52
N MET A 62 -12.71 -2.86 5.20
CA MET A 62 -12.14 -3.99 4.48
C MET A 62 -10.75 -3.66 3.92
N ASP A 63 -10.58 -2.43 3.41
CA ASP A 63 -9.31 -1.92 2.94
C ASP A 63 -8.61 -1.14 4.05
N GLU A 64 -7.51 -1.69 4.55
CA GLU A 64 -6.72 -1.07 5.62
C GLU A 64 -5.99 0.19 5.17
N ASP A 65 -5.75 0.35 3.86
CA ASP A 65 -4.99 1.47 3.32
C ASP A 65 -5.77 2.79 3.39
N ILE A 66 -7.10 2.71 3.38
CA ILE A 66 -8.00 3.86 3.57
C ILE A 66 -8.69 3.85 4.94
N THR A 67 -8.50 2.79 5.74
CA THR A 67 -9.04 2.78 7.11
C THR A 67 -8.29 3.79 7.94
N GLY A 68 -8.98 4.85 8.31
CA GLY A 68 -8.42 5.98 9.03
C GLY A 68 -7.92 5.59 10.39
N LYS A 69 -6.87 6.23 10.74
CA LYS A 69 -6.32 6.23 12.08
C LYS A 69 -6.78 7.52 12.74
N PHE A 70 -6.82 7.55 14.05
CA PHE A 70 -7.35 8.70 14.83
C PHE A 70 -7.01 10.09 14.24
N LEU A 71 -5.82 10.23 13.62
CA LEU A 71 -5.31 11.51 13.10
C LEU A 71 -5.59 11.73 11.60
N LEU A 72 -6.00 10.71 10.84
CA LEU A 72 -6.28 10.83 9.40
C LEU A 72 -7.68 10.28 9.11
N ARG A 73 -8.44 11.00 8.33
CA ARG A 73 -9.69 10.58 7.73
C ARG A 73 -9.46 10.41 6.23
N LEU A 74 -9.38 9.17 5.78
CA LEU A 74 -9.11 8.81 4.39
C LEU A 74 -10.34 8.30 3.66
N ASN A 75 -11.46 8.20 4.38
CA ASN A 75 -12.74 7.72 3.85
C ASN A 75 -13.90 8.56 4.38
N ASN A 76 -14.94 8.73 3.57
CA ASN A 76 -16.13 9.52 3.92
C ASN A 76 -16.98 8.91 5.03
N ASP A 77 -16.97 7.59 5.19
CA ASP A 77 -17.74 6.90 6.24
C ASP A 77 -17.13 7.07 7.64
N GLU A 78 -15.89 7.52 7.71
CA GLU A 78 -15.26 7.78 9.01
C GLU A 78 -15.79 9.06 9.63
N LYS A 79 -15.98 9.01 10.95
CA LYS A 79 -16.44 10.16 11.71
C LYS A 79 -15.46 11.33 11.57
N LEU A 80 -15.96 12.47 11.10
CA LEU A 80 -15.20 13.72 11.03
C LEU A 80 -14.86 14.20 12.44
N LYS A 81 -13.60 14.61 12.64
CA LYS A 81 -13.08 15.20 13.89
C LYS A 81 -12.39 16.52 13.58
N SER A 82 -12.33 17.43 14.54
CA SER A 82 -11.71 18.75 14.38
C SER A 82 -10.23 18.70 13.92
N VAL A 83 -9.50 17.68 14.35
CA VAL A 83 -8.09 17.48 13.96
C VAL A 83 -7.95 17.24 12.45
N HIS A 84 -8.92 16.61 11.79
CA HIS A 84 -8.86 16.28 10.38
C HIS A 84 -8.85 17.53 9.48
N ARG A 85 -9.38 18.66 9.96
CA ARG A 85 -9.41 19.93 9.21
C ARG A 85 -8.06 20.33 8.64
N TYR A 86 -6.97 19.98 9.32
CA TYR A 86 -5.61 20.33 8.93
C TYR A 86 -4.81 19.13 8.40
N GLN A 87 -5.44 17.98 8.15
CA GLN A 87 -4.73 16.76 7.77
C GLN A 87 -3.93 16.89 6.47
N HIS A 88 -4.38 17.70 5.52
CA HIS A 88 -3.65 17.99 4.29
C HIS A 88 -2.26 18.63 4.51
N LEU A 89 -2.01 19.22 5.70
CA LEU A 89 -0.72 19.81 6.07
C LEU A 89 0.22 18.80 6.74
N TYR A 90 -0.30 17.89 7.56
CA TYR A 90 0.53 16.99 8.36
C TYR A 90 0.50 15.52 7.91
N ALA A 91 -0.34 15.16 6.96
CA ALA A 91 -0.48 13.77 6.51
C ALA A 91 0.86 13.16 6.07
N PHE A 92 1.67 13.89 5.32
CA PHE A 92 2.97 13.40 4.85
C PHE A 92 3.96 13.11 5.97
N PHE A 93 3.90 13.84 7.07
CA PHE A 93 4.67 13.49 8.27
C PHE A 93 4.19 12.16 8.87
N LEU A 94 2.87 11.95 8.95
CA LEU A 94 2.31 10.69 9.45
C LEU A 94 2.60 9.53 8.50
N TYR A 95 2.63 9.77 7.20
CA TYR A 95 3.07 8.78 6.20
C TYR A 95 4.50 8.30 6.47
N GLY A 96 5.40 9.20 6.89
CA GLY A 96 6.74 8.83 7.31
C GLY A 96 6.79 7.85 8.48
N LEU A 97 5.74 7.79 9.30
CA LEU A 97 5.66 6.86 10.43
C LEU A 97 5.10 5.48 10.04
N MET A 98 4.63 5.30 8.80
CA MET A 98 3.97 4.06 8.35
C MET A 98 4.86 2.83 8.52
N THR A 99 6.11 2.90 8.06
CA THR A 99 7.04 1.75 8.16
C THR A 99 7.41 1.39 9.59
N PHE A 100 7.38 2.35 10.53
CA PHE A 100 7.51 2.02 11.95
C PHE A 100 6.35 1.15 12.43
N SER A 101 5.15 1.35 11.91
CA SER A 101 4.00 0.56 12.32
C SER A 101 4.17 -0.93 12.01
N PHE A 102 4.94 -1.31 11.00
CA PHE A 102 5.22 -2.71 10.65
C PHE A 102 5.84 -3.48 11.83
N LEU A 103 6.56 -2.81 12.73
CA LEU A 103 7.19 -3.48 13.87
C LEU A 103 6.19 -4.14 14.83
N TRP A 104 4.97 -3.62 14.92
CA TRP A 104 3.92 -4.14 15.83
C TRP A 104 2.57 -4.41 15.15
N LYS A 105 2.30 -3.80 13.98
CA LYS A 105 1.03 -3.91 13.27
C LYS A 105 0.64 -5.36 13.02
N ASP A 106 1.57 -6.18 12.56
CA ASP A 106 1.35 -7.59 12.23
C ASP A 106 0.74 -8.38 13.39
N PHE A 107 1.17 -8.12 14.63
CA PHE A 107 0.58 -8.77 15.81
C PHE A 107 -0.83 -8.26 16.12
N LYS A 108 -1.04 -6.96 15.94
CA LYS A 108 -2.31 -6.30 16.23
C LYS A 108 -3.43 -6.75 15.28
N GLU A 109 -3.10 -7.17 14.06
CA GLU A 109 -4.06 -7.53 13.03
C GLU A 109 -4.49 -9.00 13.04
N ILE A 110 -3.72 -9.89 13.68
CA ILE A 110 -4.07 -11.32 13.78
C ILE A 110 -5.50 -11.57 14.32
N PRO A 111 -5.99 -10.88 15.37
CA PRO A 111 -7.37 -11.04 15.81
C PRO A 111 -8.42 -10.70 14.75
N LEU A 112 -8.16 -9.64 13.95
CA LEU A 112 -9.03 -9.25 12.83
C LEU A 112 -9.01 -10.34 11.76
N TYR A 113 -7.84 -10.82 11.33
CA TYR A 113 -7.74 -11.89 10.32
C TYR A 113 -8.42 -13.17 10.79
N ASN A 114 -8.30 -13.55 12.07
CA ASN A 114 -9.02 -14.68 12.63
C ASN A 114 -10.54 -14.48 12.65
N LYS A 115 -11.03 -13.25 12.82
CA LYS A 115 -12.45 -12.92 12.72
C LYS A 115 -12.93 -13.04 11.27
N LEU A 116 -12.20 -12.46 10.32
CA LEU A 116 -12.52 -12.53 8.88
C LEU A 116 -12.46 -13.98 8.35
N ALA A 117 -11.55 -14.79 8.87
CA ALA A 117 -11.47 -16.22 8.54
C ALA A 117 -12.71 -17.01 8.97
N LYS A 118 -13.35 -16.66 10.10
CA LYS A 118 -14.62 -17.28 10.52
C LYS A 118 -15.76 -16.96 9.56
N SER A 119 -15.70 -15.82 8.88
CA SER A 119 -16.68 -15.42 7.86
C SER A 119 -16.29 -15.88 6.44
N GLY A 120 -15.21 -16.65 6.30
CA GLY A 120 -14.75 -17.18 4.99
C GLY A 120 -14.10 -16.15 4.07
N ILE A 121 -13.84 -14.93 4.55
CA ILE A 121 -13.27 -13.83 3.74
C ILE A 121 -11.77 -14.03 3.48
N VAL A 122 -11.05 -14.51 4.49
CA VAL A 122 -9.62 -14.81 4.40
C VAL A 122 -9.31 -16.21 4.93
N PRO A 123 -8.17 -16.84 4.57
CA PRO A 123 -7.77 -18.11 5.15
C PRO A 123 -7.56 -18.03 6.67
N LYS A 124 -7.79 -19.12 7.37
CA LYS A 124 -7.45 -19.23 8.79
C LYS A 124 -5.95 -19.03 8.99
N TYR A 125 -5.57 -18.16 9.95
CA TYR A 125 -4.18 -17.85 10.24
C TYR A 125 -3.41 -19.10 10.71
N PRO A 126 -2.37 -19.57 9.95
CA PRO A 126 -1.67 -20.79 10.29
C PRO A 126 -0.73 -20.60 11.48
N LYS A 127 -0.65 -21.57 12.37
CA LYS A 127 0.32 -21.54 13.49
C LYS A 127 1.77 -21.38 13.02
N LYS A 128 2.12 -21.97 11.86
CA LYS A 128 3.44 -21.84 11.24
C LYS A 128 3.77 -20.38 10.95
N GLU A 129 2.83 -19.63 10.38
CA GLU A 129 3.04 -18.21 10.02
C GLU A 129 3.20 -17.34 11.27
N PHE A 130 2.54 -17.68 12.36
CA PHE A 130 2.76 -17.01 13.65
C PHE A 130 4.18 -17.23 14.17
N VAL A 131 4.73 -18.46 14.05
CA VAL A 131 6.12 -18.75 14.43
C VAL A 131 7.10 -17.99 13.52
N ILE A 132 6.86 -17.97 12.20
CA ILE A 132 7.65 -17.20 11.23
C ILE A 132 7.62 -15.71 11.58
N LEU A 133 6.45 -15.16 11.90
CA LEU A 133 6.31 -13.77 12.32
C LEU A 133 7.22 -13.45 13.52
N ILE A 134 7.15 -14.24 14.60
CA ILE A 134 8.00 -14.02 15.78
C ILE A 134 9.48 -14.09 15.40
N PHE A 135 9.87 -15.13 14.68
CA PHE A 135 11.28 -15.33 14.30
C PHE A 135 11.80 -14.17 13.44
N THR A 136 11.03 -13.71 12.45
CA THR A 136 11.44 -12.63 11.55
C THR A 136 11.50 -11.27 12.27
N LYS A 137 10.62 -11.01 13.25
CA LYS A 137 10.71 -9.81 14.09
C LYS A 137 11.96 -9.83 14.98
N ILE A 138 12.27 -10.97 15.59
CA ILE A 138 13.51 -11.13 16.37
C ILE A 138 14.74 -10.94 15.46
N ALA A 139 14.76 -11.58 14.29
CA ALA A 139 15.82 -11.40 13.31
C ALA A 139 15.99 -9.93 12.89
N TYR A 140 14.89 -9.24 12.62
CA TYR A 140 14.90 -7.80 12.30
C TYR A 140 15.59 -6.99 13.41
N VAL A 141 15.20 -7.19 14.67
CA VAL A 141 15.81 -6.49 15.80
C VAL A 141 17.31 -6.80 15.90
N ILE A 142 17.68 -8.07 15.74
CA ILE A 142 19.09 -8.46 15.80
C ILE A 142 19.88 -7.80 14.66
N PHE A 143 19.44 -7.92 13.41
CA PHE A 143 20.22 -7.46 12.25
C PHE A 143 20.17 -5.95 12.02
N ILE A 144 19.06 -5.32 12.32
CA ILE A 144 18.87 -3.88 12.02
C ILE A 144 19.18 -3.00 13.25
N CYS A 145 18.93 -3.50 14.46
CA CYS A 145 19.14 -2.71 15.67
C CYS A 145 20.44 -3.11 16.38
N MET A 146 20.61 -4.39 16.73
CA MET A 146 21.72 -4.81 17.60
C MET A 146 23.04 -4.94 16.85
N LEU A 147 23.04 -5.59 15.70
CA LEU A 147 24.29 -5.86 14.94
C LEU A 147 25.03 -4.58 14.54
N PRO A 148 24.39 -3.53 14.01
CA PRO A 148 25.10 -2.28 13.71
C PRO A 148 25.74 -1.64 14.94
N LEU A 149 25.06 -1.64 16.08
CA LEU A 149 25.59 -1.11 17.33
C LEU A 149 26.76 -1.91 17.89
N TYR A 150 26.82 -3.22 17.56
CA TYR A 150 27.91 -4.09 18.03
C TYR A 150 29.13 -4.06 17.09
N VAL A 151 28.90 -3.98 15.77
CA VAL A 151 29.97 -4.12 14.75
C VAL A 151 30.55 -2.77 14.31
N LEU A 152 29.73 -1.72 14.30
CA LEU A 152 30.17 -0.40 13.85
C LEU A 152 30.57 0.46 15.06
N ASP A 153 31.61 1.27 14.86
CA ASP A 153 32.04 2.26 15.86
C ASP A 153 31.12 3.51 15.79
N ILE A 154 29.85 3.31 16.20
CA ILE A 154 28.83 4.35 16.21
C ILE A 154 28.12 4.41 17.58
N SER A 155 27.76 5.62 18.02
CA SER A 155 26.94 5.79 19.19
C SER A 155 25.48 5.37 18.97
N PHE A 156 24.75 5.09 20.03
CA PHE A 156 23.31 4.83 19.98
C PHE A 156 22.55 5.95 19.23
N TRP A 157 22.90 7.21 19.44
CA TRP A 157 22.22 8.34 18.79
C TRP A 157 22.49 8.42 17.29
N GLN A 158 23.68 8.05 16.83
CA GLN A 158 24.00 7.97 15.41
C GLN A 158 23.20 6.84 14.74
N TRP A 159 23.16 5.68 15.38
CA TRP A 159 22.31 4.57 14.93
C TRP A 159 20.83 4.98 14.90
N PHE A 160 20.31 5.55 16.01
CA PHE A 160 18.91 5.96 16.12
C PHE A 160 18.52 6.97 15.02
N LEU A 161 19.34 7.98 14.79
CA LEU A 161 19.09 8.98 13.74
C LEU A 161 19.08 8.32 12.37
N GLY A 162 20.00 7.42 12.07
CA GLY A 162 20.06 6.65 10.82
C GLY A 162 18.82 5.76 10.63
N PHE A 163 18.45 5.02 11.68
CA PHE A 163 17.29 4.15 11.71
C PHE A 163 15.98 4.95 11.52
N PHE A 164 15.81 6.02 12.29
CA PHE A 164 14.65 6.90 12.21
C PHE A 164 14.51 7.54 10.82
N THR A 165 15.61 8.10 10.30
CA THR A 165 15.62 8.75 8.97
C THR A 165 15.34 7.74 7.86
N MET A 166 15.88 6.53 7.94
CA MET A 166 15.61 5.46 6.99
C MET A 166 14.12 5.14 6.92
N HIS A 167 13.50 4.90 8.07
CA HIS A 167 12.06 4.61 8.15
C HIS A 167 11.20 5.80 7.71
N LEU A 168 11.54 7.01 8.15
CA LEU A 168 10.79 8.22 7.79
C LEU A 168 10.76 8.42 6.26
N ILE A 169 11.92 8.34 5.60
CA ILE A 169 12.02 8.50 4.15
C ILE A 169 11.28 7.38 3.44
N ALA A 170 11.49 6.12 3.84
CA ALA A 170 10.80 4.98 3.25
C ALA A 170 9.28 5.09 3.44
N GLY A 171 8.82 5.45 4.63
CA GLY A 171 7.40 5.62 4.93
C GLY A 171 6.74 6.72 4.11
N ILE A 172 7.37 7.90 3.99
CA ILE A 172 6.85 9.00 3.15
C ILE A 172 6.69 8.53 1.70
N ILE A 173 7.70 7.89 1.13
CA ILE A 173 7.67 7.48 -0.28
C ILE A 173 6.62 6.40 -0.51
N LEU A 174 6.65 5.32 0.28
CA LEU A 174 5.71 4.20 0.15
C LEU A 174 4.27 4.67 0.32
N SER A 175 3.96 5.34 1.42
CA SER A 175 2.59 5.82 1.66
C SER A 175 2.13 6.80 0.60
N THR A 176 2.99 7.74 0.15
CA THR A 176 2.61 8.70 -0.88
C THR A 176 2.25 7.97 -2.18
N VAL A 177 3.09 7.05 -2.65
CA VAL A 177 2.83 6.30 -3.89
C VAL A 177 1.51 5.54 -3.82
N PHE A 178 1.24 4.82 -2.73
CA PHE A 178 -0.02 4.08 -2.56
C PHE A 178 -1.23 5.02 -2.44
N GLN A 179 -1.13 6.11 -1.71
CA GLN A 179 -2.25 7.04 -1.54
C GLN A 179 -2.59 7.81 -2.83
N LEU A 180 -1.61 8.08 -3.71
CA LEU A 180 -1.86 8.70 -5.01
C LEU A 180 -2.70 7.85 -5.95
N ALA A 181 -2.80 6.55 -5.69
CA ALA A 181 -3.61 5.63 -6.47
C ALA A 181 -5.09 5.62 -6.03
N HIS A 182 -5.37 5.86 -4.73
CA HIS A 182 -6.66 5.52 -4.12
C HIS A 182 -7.37 6.70 -3.48
N VAL A 183 -6.64 7.65 -2.92
CA VAL A 183 -7.21 8.81 -2.21
C VAL A 183 -6.95 10.08 -3.02
N VAL A 184 -7.57 10.15 -4.18
CA VAL A 184 -7.50 11.27 -5.13
C VAL A 184 -8.86 11.59 -5.70
N GLU A 185 -9.02 12.79 -6.26
CA GLU A 185 -10.26 13.17 -6.95
C GLU A 185 -10.56 12.19 -8.10
N GLY A 186 -11.77 11.70 -8.16
CA GLY A 186 -12.25 10.75 -9.17
C GLY A 186 -12.04 9.28 -8.82
N ALA A 187 -11.32 8.93 -7.75
CA ALA A 187 -11.34 7.60 -7.19
C ALA A 187 -12.53 7.48 -6.22
N GLU A 188 -13.42 6.53 -6.49
CA GLU A 188 -14.63 6.32 -5.69
C GLU A 188 -14.32 5.64 -4.36
N GLN A 189 -15.20 5.84 -3.38
CA GLN A 189 -15.19 5.17 -2.08
C GLN A 189 -16.54 4.47 -1.89
N PRO A 190 -16.76 3.31 -2.53
CA PRO A 190 -18.04 2.63 -2.50
C PRO A 190 -18.39 2.09 -1.10
N ILE A 191 -19.69 2.05 -0.82
CA ILE A 191 -20.23 1.46 0.42
C ILE A 191 -20.82 0.11 0.05
N ARG A 192 -20.63 -0.89 0.93
CA ARG A 192 -21.30 -2.18 0.77
C ARG A 192 -22.79 -2.04 1.10
N ASN A 193 -23.61 -2.76 0.34
CA ASN A 193 -25.04 -2.85 0.63
C ASN A 193 -25.29 -3.65 1.95
N ASP A 194 -26.54 -3.71 2.40
CA ASP A 194 -26.93 -4.39 3.64
C ASP A 194 -26.60 -5.89 3.63
N GLU A 195 -26.48 -6.52 2.46
CA GLU A 195 -26.07 -7.90 2.27
C GLU A 195 -24.55 -8.08 2.29
N GLY A 196 -23.78 -6.98 2.32
CA GLY A 196 -22.33 -6.98 2.32
C GLY A 196 -21.68 -7.05 0.93
N ASN A 197 -22.48 -6.95 -0.13
CA ASN A 197 -22.01 -6.99 -1.52
C ASN A 197 -21.60 -5.60 -2.00
N ILE A 198 -20.74 -5.57 -3.03
CA ILE A 198 -20.38 -4.38 -3.81
C ILE A 198 -21.32 -4.33 -5.03
N GLU A 199 -21.84 -3.15 -5.37
CA GLU A 199 -22.81 -2.97 -6.45
C GLU A 199 -22.21 -3.33 -7.81
N ASN A 200 -20.96 -2.94 -8.05
CA ASN A 200 -20.29 -3.14 -9.33
C ASN A 200 -19.58 -4.49 -9.43
N GLU A 201 -19.48 -5.02 -10.65
CA GLU A 201 -18.59 -6.10 -11.02
C GLU A 201 -17.14 -5.76 -10.62
N TRP A 202 -16.33 -6.75 -10.25
CA TRP A 202 -14.97 -6.54 -9.73
C TRP A 202 -14.09 -5.64 -10.62
N ALA A 203 -14.11 -5.85 -11.94
CA ALA A 203 -13.28 -5.06 -12.86
C ALA A 203 -13.73 -3.58 -12.92
N ILE A 204 -15.04 -3.32 -12.88
CA ILE A 204 -15.61 -1.96 -12.83
C ILE A 204 -15.26 -1.31 -11.50
N HIS A 205 -15.36 -2.07 -10.40
CA HIS A 205 -14.96 -1.60 -9.09
C HIS A 205 -13.49 -1.17 -9.06
N GLN A 206 -12.55 -1.98 -9.62
CA GLN A 206 -11.15 -1.61 -9.69
C GLN A 206 -10.91 -0.33 -10.52
N LEU A 207 -11.59 -0.18 -11.67
CA LEU A 207 -11.52 1.03 -12.50
C LEU A 207 -11.98 2.28 -11.75
N ASN A 208 -13.06 2.18 -10.98
CA ASN A 208 -13.65 3.32 -10.28
C ASN A 208 -12.85 3.71 -9.02
N THR A 209 -12.16 2.78 -8.40
CA THR A 209 -11.47 2.99 -7.11
C THR A 209 -9.98 3.23 -7.23
N THR A 210 -9.43 3.18 -8.46
CA THR A 210 -8.01 3.37 -8.71
C THR A 210 -7.73 4.50 -9.70
N ALA A 211 -6.55 5.09 -9.60
CA ALA A 211 -6.08 6.13 -10.51
C ALA A 211 -4.62 5.92 -10.89
N ASN A 212 -4.31 6.09 -12.17
CA ASN A 212 -2.95 6.17 -12.66
C ASN A 212 -2.37 7.58 -12.45
N PHE A 213 -1.03 7.65 -12.32
CA PHE A 213 -0.32 8.93 -12.21
C PHE A 213 1.09 8.82 -12.81
N ALA A 214 1.59 9.92 -13.40
CA ALA A 214 2.97 10.04 -13.87
C ALA A 214 3.44 9.08 -15.00
N GLY A 215 2.58 8.33 -15.67
CA GLY A 215 2.91 7.26 -16.63
C GLY A 215 3.83 7.60 -17.82
N LYS A 216 4.31 8.86 -17.93
CA LYS A 216 5.32 9.27 -18.92
C LYS A 216 6.73 9.38 -18.33
N ASN A 217 6.87 9.29 -17.01
CA ASN A 217 8.16 9.41 -16.33
C ASN A 217 8.79 8.02 -16.12
N LYS A 218 9.56 7.56 -17.09
CA LYS A 218 10.20 6.23 -17.09
C LYS A 218 11.10 5.99 -15.87
N PHE A 219 11.79 7.02 -15.36
CA PHE A 219 12.65 6.87 -14.18
C PHE A 219 11.82 6.66 -12.91
N LEU A 220 10.76 7.45 -12.73
CA LEU A 220 9.86 7.27 -11.61
C LEU A 220 9.17 5.90 -11.68
N SER A 221 8.61 5.55 -12.84
CA SER A 221 7.95 4.26 -13.08
C SER A 221 8.87 3.08 -12.75
N TRP A 222 10.12 3.13 -13.20
CA TRP A 222 11.12 2.12 -12.85
C TRP A 222 11.39 2.04 -11.34
N TYR A 223 11.58 3.20 -10.68
CA TYR A 223 11.90 3.25 -9.27
C TYR A 223 10.76 2.74 -8.37
N ILE A 224 9.52 3.03 -8.74
CA ILE A 224 8.33 2.62 -7.99
C ILE A 224 7.71 1.30 -8.50
N GLY A 225 8.40 0.57 -9.39
CA GLY A 225 7.91 -0.72 -9.90
C GLY A 225 6.60 -0.62 -10.68
N GLY A 226 6.43 0.43 -11.50
CA GLY A 226 5.22 0.61 -12.32
C GLY A 226 3.96 0.94 -11.53
N LEU A 227 4.06 1.24 -10.24
CA LEU A 227 2.91 1.59 -9.39
C LEU A 227 2.26 2.95 -9.74
N ASP A 228 2.77 3.66 -10.74
CA ASP A 228 2.09 4.75 -11.42
C ASP A 228 1.00 4.29 -12.42
N TYR A 229 0.96 2.99 -12.74
CA TYR A 229 -0.06 2.30 -13.53
C TYR A 229 -0.97 1.45 -12.64
N GLN A 230 -1.61 2.08 -11.65
CA GLN A 230 -2.39 1.38 -10.62
C GLN A 230 -3.63 0.69 -11.16
N VAL A 231 -4.28 1.26 -12.18
CA VAL A 231 -5.43 0.63 -12.84
C VAL A 231 -5.03 -0.72 -13.45
N GLU A 232 -3.90 -0.76 -14.15
CA GLU A 232 -3.37 -2.00 -14.74
C GLU A 232 -2.91 -2.97 -13.66
N HIS A 233 -2.29 -2.46 -12.60
CA HIS A 233 -1.87 -3.27 -11.47
C HIS A 233 -3.06 -3.94 -10.77
N HIS A 234 -4.13 -3.20 -10.48
CA HIS A 234 -5.32 -3.75 -9.84
C HIS A 234 -6.06 -4.76 -10.70
N LEU A 235 -6.17 -4.52 -12.00
CA LEU A 235 -6.81 -5.45 -12.94
C LEU A 235 -5.94 -6.69 -13.21
N PHE A 236 -4.62 -6.58 -13.17
CA PHE A 236 -3.70 -7.63 -13.58
C PHE A 236 -2.49 -7.78 -12.62
N PRO A 237 -2.70 -7.98 -11.31
CA PRO A 237 -1.63 -7.95 -10.32
C PRO A 237 -0.58 -9.07 -10.48
N ARG A 238 -0.89 -10.11 -11.27
CA ARG A 238 0.03 -11.21 -11.59
C ARG A 238 0.83 -11.01 -12.86
N ILE A 239 0.67 -9.88 -13.53
CA ILE A 239 1.48 -9.48 -14.68
C ILE A 239 2.59 -8.55 -14.19
N SER A 240 3.84 -8.79 -14.64
CA SER A 240 4.95 -7.93 -14.26
C SER A 240 4.74 -6.49 -14.72
N HIS A 241 5.07 -5.53 -13.86
CA HIS A 241 4.90 -4.10 -14.09
C HIS A 241 5.56 -3.59 -15.39
N ILE A 242 6.57 -4.29 -15.92
CA ILE A 242 7.22 -3.91 -17.17
C ILE A 242 6.26 -3.89 -18.37
N HIS A 243 5.13 -4.59 -18.27
CA HIS A 243 4.11 -4.66 -19.32
C HIS A 243 3.00 -3.60 -19.17
N TYR A 244 2.86 -2.96 -18.00
CA TYR A 244 1.79 -1.99 -17.74
C TYR A 244 1.76 -0.82 -18.72
N PRO A 245 2.90 -0.22 -19.14
CA PRO A 245 2.87 0.86 -20.15
C PRO A 245 2.24 0.47 -21.47
N ALA A 246 2.45 -0.78 -21.93
CA ALA A 246 1.84 -1.29 -23.15
C ALA A 246 0.36 -1.64 -22.96
N MET A 247 -0.01 -2.13 -21.78
CA MET A 247 -1.38 -2.51 -21.42
C MET A 247 -2.28 -1.30 -21.22
N SER A 248 -1.76 -0.18 -20.69
CA SER A 248 -2.56 0.98 -20.31
C SER A 248 -3.37 1.57 -21.47
N SER A 249 -2.82 1.58 -22.69
CA SER A 249 -3.55 2.05 -23.86
C SER A 249 -4.73 1.13 -24.24
N ILE A 250 -4.57 -0.18 -24.02
CA ILE A 250 -5.62 -1.18 -24.30
C ILE A 250 -6.71 -1.06 -23.23
N VAL A 251 -6.32 -1.04 -21.94
CA VAL A 251 -7.26 -0.91 -20.80
C VAL A 251 -8.07 0.37 -20.93
N LYS A 252 -7.39 1.50 -21.20
CA LYS A 252 -8.05 2.79 -21.39
C LYS A 252 -9.07 2.74 -22.51
N LYS A 253 -8.68 2.23 -23.69
CA LYS A 253 -9.60 2.13 -24.84
C LYS A 253 -10.79 1.22 -24.51
N THR A 254 -10.54 0.09 -23.87
CA THR A 254 -11.61 -0.84 -23.48
C THR A 254 -12.59 -0.15 -22.51
N ALA A 255 -12.10 0.55 -21.50
CA ALA A 255 -12.95 1.29 -20.59
C ALA A 255 -13.81 2.32 -21.34
N GLU A 256 -13.23 3.10 -22.26
CA GLU A 256 -13.93 4.07 -23.09
C GLU A 256 -14.99 3.41 -23.99
N ASP A 257 -14.69 2.27 -24.61
CA ASP A 257 -15.63 1.52 -25.46
C ASP A 257 -16.86 1.02 -24.68
N PHE A 258 -16.72 0.78 -23.36
CA PHE A 258 -17.83 0.41 -22.46
C PHE A 258 -18.43 1.61 -21.68
N GLY A 259 -18.01 2.84 -21.97
CA GLY A 259 -18.49 4.04 -21.27
C GLY A 259 -18.05 4.14 -19.81
N LEU A 260 -16.96 3.46 -19.43
CA LEU A 260 -16.43 3.43 -18.07
C LEU A 260 -15.34 4.49 -17.89
N SER A 261 -15.21 4.99 -16.67
CA SER A 261 -14.15 5.93 -16.30
C SER A 261 -12.77 5.26 -16.29
N TYR A 262 -11.77 5.98 -16.78
CA TYR A 262 -10.37 5.62 -16.65
C TYR A 262 -9.61 6.76 -16.00
N ASN A 263 -9.40 6.66 -14.69
CA ASN A 263 -8.78 7.72 -13.90
C ASN A 263 -7.28 7.80 -14.18
N ASN A 264 -6.84 8.94 -14.71
CA ASN A 264 -5.42 9.17 -15.01
C ASN A 264 -5.02 10.61 -14.72
N LYS A 265 -4.05 10.80 -13.83
CA LYS A 265 -3.41 12.08 -13.58
C LYS A 265 -2.18 12.18 -14.47
N SER A 266 -2.09 13.22 -15.28
CA SER A 266 -1.07 13.37 -16.34
C SER A 266 0.38 13.42 -15.83
N SER A 267 0.59 13.71 -14.54
CA SER A 267 1.91 13.81 -13.92
C SER A 267 1.86 13.49 -12.41
N PHE A 268 3.01 13.15 -11.85
CA PHE A 268 3.18 12.98 -10.40
C PHE A 268 2.71 14.20 -9.59
N VAL A 269 3.04 15.40 -10.06
CA VAL A 269 2.62 16.65 -9.41
C VAL A 269 1.09 16.81 -9.43
N GLN A 270 0.45 16.43 -10.53
CA GLN A 270 -1.01 16.46 -10.62
C GLN A 270 -1.64 15.42 -9.67
N GLY A 271 -1.08 14.21 -9.60
CA GLY A 271 -1.49 13.20 -8.63
C GLY A 271 -1.36 13.70 -7.18
N LEU A 272 -0.20 14.27 -6.85
CA LEU A 272 0.07 14.83 -5.52
C LEU A 272 -0.90 15.97 -5.18
N ARG A 273 -1.14 16.89 -6.11
CA ARG A 273 -2.12 17.97 -5.92
C ARG A 273 -3.52 17.42 -5.69
N SER A 274 -3.95 16.45 -6.48
CA SER A 274 -5.26 15.80 -6.34
C SER A 274 -5.41 15.13 -4.98
N HIS A 275 -4.36 14.46 -4.50
CA HIS A 275 -4.34 13.85 -3.17
C HIS A 275 -4.46 14.90 -2.06
N VAL A 276 -3.71 16.00 -2.13
CA VAL A 276 -3.80 17.09 -1.13
C VAL A 276 -5.19 17.71 -1.11
N ILE A 277 -5.82 17.91 -2.29
CA ILE A 277 -7.21 18.40 -2.38
C ILE A 277 -8.17 17.39 -1.74
N MET A 278 -8.00 16.09 -2.02
CA MET A 278 -8.86 15.06 -1.42
C MET A 278 -8.69 15.00 0.11
N LEU A 279 -7.46 15.10 0.62
CA LEU A 279 -7.22 15.20 2.07
C LEU A 279 -7.90 16.43 2.69
N TYR A 280 -7.85 17.57 2.00
CA TYR A 280 -8.55 18.79 2.42
C TYR A 280 -10.06 18.55 2.46
N ASN A 281 -10.64 18.03 1.38
CA ASN A 281 -12.08 17.78 1.26
C ASN A 281 -12.58 16.79 2.33
N LEU A 282 -11.89 15.67 2.50
CA LEU A 282 -12.16 14.68 3.56
C LEU A 282 -12.09 15.32 4.95
N GLY A 283 -11.10 16.18 5.19
CA GLY A 283 -10.93 16.87 6.47
C GLY A 283 -12.00 17.93 6.76
N HIS A 284 -12.71 18.39 5.74
CA HIS A 284 -13.81 19.37 5.85
C HIS A 284 -15.21 18.74 5.67
N GLY A 285 -15.28 17.44 5.32
CA GLY A 285 -16.55 16.75 5.10
C GLY A 285 -17.26 17.15 3.80
N VAL A 286 -16.49 17.53 2.76
CA VAL A 286 -16.98 17.98 1.46
C VAL A 286 -16.44 17.12 0.29
N ALA A 287 -15.92 15.92 0.59
CA ALA A 287 -15.43 14.97 -0.41
C ALA A 287 -16.55 14.06 -0.90
#